data_27e60a2b4713530852971117bdaa84d2
#
_entry.id   27e60a2b4713530852971117bdaa84d2
#
_cell.length_a   1.000
_cell.length_b   1.000
_cell.length_c   1.000
_cell.angle_alpha   90.00
_cell.angle_beta   90.00
_cell.angle_gamma   90.00
#
_symmetry.space_group_name_H-M   'P 1'
#
loop_
_entity.id
_entity.type
_entity.pdbx_description
1 polymer ?
#
loop_
_entity_poly.entity_id
_entity_poly.type
_entity_poly.pdbx_seq_one_letter_code
_entity_poly.pdbx_strand_id
1 'polypeptide(L)'
;MFALKTPLKKGSRKLINAWAFYDWANSVYPLVVSSAIFPIYYGSLFSENNMISFFQYEIKNTAMISFVTAAAFLIVAFISPLLSGIADYIGNKKRFMKIFVYLGSISCIGLYFFELDSIYLGFFIYFLGLIGYWSSLVFYNSYLPDIAFKDEQDRVSALGFSVGYVGSVLLLLSNLAMVMKPSIFGISGSESEAAMTAMRYSFVSAGVWWLIFSQISFYYLPRGNREVKVTKDIFWNGYRELKIVWKLLEHSTSIKRFLPAFFIYSMALQTVLLVAAYFGEEEIDWGSAGAKTTGLIASILLIQLVAIIGAILTAKASKYFGNLKVLIVINFIWAALCFYAYHINTPIEFYTVAGMVGMVMGGLQALSRSTYSKLIPKTEDTTSFFS
;
A
#
# COMPACT_ATOMS: atom_id res chain seq x y z
N MET A 1 -3.72 18.53 -21.11
CA MET A 1 -3.88 17.37 -20.21
C MET A 1 -4.52 16.22 -21.00
N PHE A 2 -3.72 15.23 -21.36
CA PHE A 2 -4.12 14.15 -22.25
C PHE A 2 -5.06 13.15 -21.54
N ALA A 3 -6.28 13.01 -21.99
CA ALA A 3 -7.19 11.94 -21.62
C ALA A 3 -7.92 11.48 -22.89
N LEU A 4 -8.30 10.20 -22.92
CA LEU A 4 -9.10 9.69 -24.03
C LEU A 4 -10.38 10.51 -24.20
N LYS A 5 -10.70 10.90 -25.45
CA LYS A 5 -11.94 11.60 -25.77
C LYS A 5 -13.17 10.71 -25.56
N THR A 6 -13.03 9.40 -25.76
CA THR A 6 -14.09 8.40 -25.58
C THR A 6 -13.69 7.41 -24.48
N PRO A 7 -14.53 7.20 -23.44
CA PRO A 7 -14.22 6.24 -22.38
C PRO A 7 -14.18 4.80 -22.93
N LEU A 8 -13.24 4.01 -22.42
CA LEU A 8 -13.14 2.59 -22.77
C LEU A 8 -14.32 1.82 -22.15
N LYS A 9 -14.78 0.79 -22.88
CA LYS A 9 -15.86 -0.07 -22.40
C LYS A 9 -15.41 -0.90 -21.19
N LYS A 10 -16.35 -1.09 -20.22
CA LYS A 10 -16.17 -2.01 -19.08
C LYS A 10 -15.78 -3.40 -19.59
N GLY A 11 -14.82 -4.05 -18.89
CA GLY A 11 -14.30 -5.36 -19.27
C GLY A 11 -13.24 -5.33 -20.39
N SER A 12 -12.93 -4.18 -20.99
CA SER A 12 -11.90 -4.12 -22.03
C SER A 12 -10.51 -4.36 -21.43
N ARG A 13 -9.69 -5.19 -22.09
CA ARG A 13 -8.32 -5.51 -21.65
C ARG A 13 -7.47 -4.26 -21.42
N LYS A 14 -7.63 -3.24 -22.26
CA LYS A 14 -6.87 -2.00 -22.17
C LYS A 14 -7.19 -1.22 -20.89
N LEU A 15 -8.46 -1.18 -20.49
CA LEU A 15 -8.90 -0.53 -19.26
C LEU A 15 -8.44 -1.31 -18.03
N ILE A 16 -8.60 -2.62 -18.03
CA ILE A 16 -8.16 -3.53 -16.97
C ILE A 16 -6.64 -3.42 -16.76
N ASN A 17 -5.86 -3.50 -17.84
CA ASN A 17 -4.40 -3.39 -17.76
C ASN A 17 -3.96 -2.01 -17.26
N ALA A 18 -4.62 -0.94 -17.70
CA ALA A 18 -4.32 0.41 -17.25
C ALA A 18 -4.64 0.61 -15.76
N TRP A 19 -5.69 -0.03 -15.25
CA TRP A 19 -5.99 -0.05 -13.83
C TRP A 19 -4.97 -0.87 -13.05
N ALA A 20 -4.67 -2.09 -13.47
CA ALA A 20 -3.66 -2.94 -12.84
C ALA A 20 -2.26 -2.28 -12.83
N PHE A 21 -1.95 -1.49 -13.86
CA PHE A 21 -0.70 -0.75 -13.96
C PHE A 21 -0.56 0.38 -12.92
N TYR A 22 -1.64 0.77 -12.25
CA TYR A 22 -1.52 1.65 -11.10
C TYR A 22 -0.87 0.94 -9.90
N ASP A 23 -1.12 -0.35 -9.70
CA ASP A 23 -0.43 -1.13 -8.66
C ASP A 23 1.09 -1.22 -8.95
N TRP A 24 1.52 -1.31 -10.23
CA TRP A 24 2.92 -1.14 -10.64
C TRP A 24 3.50 0.19 -10.17
N ALA A 25 2.72 1.26 -10.27
CA ALA A 25 3.18 2.60 -9.92
C ALA A 25 3.26 2.81 -8.41
N ASN A 26 2.25 2.39 -7.65
CA ASN A 26 2.11 2.75 -6.24
C ASN A 26 2.72 1.74 -5.26
N SER A 27 2.90 0.47 -5.65
CA SER A 27 3.42 -0.57 -4.75
C SER A 27 4.87 -0.35 -4.35
N VAL A 28 5.59 0.54 -5.02
CA VAL A 28 6.94 0.96 -4.62
C VAL A 28 6.94 1.72 -3.29
N TYR A 29 5.86 2.45 -2.97
CA TYR A 29 5.76 3.18 -1.71
C TYR A 29 5.78 2.25 -0.48
N PRO A 30 4.87 1.28 -0.33
CA PRO A 30 4.88 0.40 0.83
C PRO A 30 6.13 -0.47 0.90
N LEU A 31 6.66 -0.95 -0.22
CA LEU A 31 7.82 -1.82 -0.20
C LEU A 31 9.13 -1.05 -0.01
N VAL A 32 9.43 -0.09 -0.89
CA VAL A 32 10.71 0.61 -0.88
C VAL A 32 10.77 1.64 0.25
N VAL A 33 9.73 2.49 0.38
CA VAL A 33 9.74 3.56 1.37
C VAL A 33 9.38 3.00 2.75
N SER A 34 8.17 2.46 2.95
CA SER A 34 7.68 2.16 4.29
C SER A 34 8.34 0.93 4.94
N SER A 35 8.69 -0.11 4.16
CA SER A 35 9.12 -1.39 4.75
C SER A 35 10.62 -1.67 4.61
N ALA A 36 11.30 -1.17 3.57
CA ALA A 36 12.68 -1.55 3.32
C ALA A 36 13.69 -0.42 3.62
N ILE A 37 13.62 0.71 2.92
CA ILE A 37 14.68 1.72 2.99
C ILE A 37 14.49 2.72 4.14
N PHE A 38 13.25 3.23 4.33
CA PHE A 38 13.03 4.28 5.34
C PHE A 38 13.29 3.81 6.78
N PRO A 39 12.92 2.60 7.23
CA PRO A 39 13.25 2.14 8.58
C PRO A 39 14.76 2.08 8.83
N ILE A 40 15.55 1.61 7.85
CA ILE A 40 17.01 1.55 7.93
C ILE A 40 17.60 2.95 7.96
N TYR A 41 17.19 3.83 7.06
CA TYR A 41 17.62 5.21 7.00
C TYR A 41 17.32 5.95 8.30
N TYR A 42 16.08 5.86 8.77
CA TYR A 42 15.65 6.50 10.00
C TYR A 42 16.40 5.99 11.23
N GLY A 43 16.59 4.68 11.35
CA GLY A 43 17.39 4.09 12.42
C GLY A 43 18.85 4.58 12.40
N SER A 44 19.45 4.71 11.23
CA SER A 44 20.82 5.18 11.07
C SER A 44 21.00 6.66 11.45
N LEU A 45 19.98 7.50 11.28
CA LEU A 45 20.01 8.90 11.73
C LEU A 45 20.14 9.04 13.26
N PHE A 46 19.67 8.05 14.02
CA PHE A 46 19.63 8.07 15.49
C PHE A 46 20.62 7.08 16.12
N SER A 47 21.68 6.70 15.43
CA SER A 47 22.70 5.76 15.94
C SER A 47 23.41 6.23 17.21
N GLU A 48 23.57 7.55 17.40
CA GLU A 48 24.23 8.13 18.56
C GLU A 48 23.27 8.54 19.68
N ASN A 49 22.06 9.00 19.36
CA ASN A 49 21.07 9.44 20.33
C ASN A 49 19.66 9.05 19.87
N ASN A 50 19.00 8.20 20.63
CA ASN A 50 17.67 7.68 20.33
C ASN A 50 16.51 8.60 20.80
N MET A 51 16.80 9.80 21.26
CA MET A 51 15.81 10.73 21.80
C MET A 51 15.61 11.94 20.88
N ILE A 52 14.37 12.40 20.81
CA ILE A 52 13.97 13.60 20.06
C ILE A 52 13.30 14.55 21.04
N SER A 53 13.75 15.79 21.06
CA SER A 53 13.10 16.84 21.87
C SER A 53 11.85 17.33 21.12
N PHE A 54 10.67 17.16 21.71
CA PHE A 54 9.40 17.61 21.14
C PHE A 54 8.60 18.37 22.22
N PHE A 55 8.36 19.65 22.03
CA PHE A 55 7.67 20.53 22.98
C PHE A 55 8.19 20.37 24.42
N GLN A 56 9.50 20.37 24.64
CA GLN A 56 10.19 20.20 25.94
C GLN A 56 10.14 18.77 26.53
N TYR A 57 9.58 17.79 25.82
CA TYR A 57 9.62 16.38 26.20
C TYR A 57 10.63 15.63 25.34
N GLU A 58 11.40 14.75 25.97
CA GLU A 58 12.26 13.82 25.25
C GLU A 58 11.47 12.54 24.92
N ILE A 59 11.32 12.25 23.65
CA ILE A 59 10.56 11.11 23.14
C ILE A 59 11.51 10.21 22.37
N LYS A 60 11.41 8.88 22.57
CA LYS A 60 12.14 7.93 21.74
C LYS A 60 11.79 8.11 20.26
N ASN A 61 12.82 8.05 19.39
CA ASN A 61 12.65 8.17 17.95
C ASN A 61 11.61 7.18 17.38
N THR A 62 11.63 5.92 17.84
CA THR A 62 10.66 4.88 17.44
C THR A 62 9.22 5.21 17.87
N ALA A 63 9.03 5.81 19.03
CA ALA A 63 7.71 6.28 19.47
C ALA A 63 7.24 7.47 18.61
N MET A 64 8.15 8.40 18.30
CA MET A 64 7.80 9.59 17.49
C MET A 64 7.33 9.21 16.10
N ILE A 65 8.04 8.35 15.38
CA ILE A 65 7.62 7.90 14.04
C ILE A 65 6.30 7.10 14.10
N SER A 66 6.07 6.36 15.18
CA SER A 66 4.81 5.65 15.41
C SER A 66 3.65 6.62 15.63
N PHE A 67 3.84 7.70 16.38
CA PHE A 67 2.82 8.76 16.55
C PHE A 67 2.51 9.47 15.24
N VAL A 68 3.53 9.80 14.44
CA VAL A 68 3.34 10.41 13.12
C VAL A 68 2.53 9.49 12.20
N THR A 69 2.85 8.20 12.20
CA THR A 69 2.15 7.18 11.43
C THR A 69 0.69 7.02 11.88
N ALA A 70 0.46 6.93 13.20
CA ALA A 70 -0.89 6.84 13.78
C ALA A 70 -1.73 8.09 13.46
N ALA A 71 -1.14 9.28 13.55
CA ALA A 71 -1.81 10.53 13.20
C ALA A 71 -2.20 10.56 11.71
N ALA A 72 -1.33 10.08 10.82
CA ALA A 72 -1.66 9.97 9.39
C ALA A 72 -2.83 9.03 9.15
N PHE A 73 -2.85 7.85 9.78
CA PHE A 73 -3.96 6.90 9.65
C PHE A 73 -5.27 7.45 10.22
N LEU A 74 -5.24 8.15 11.35
CA LEU A 74 -6.42 8.83 11.89
C LEU A 74 -6.97 9.86 10.90
N ILE A 75 -6.12 10.70 10.32
CA ILE A 75 -6.54 11.69 9.32
C ILE A 75 -7.14 11.01 8.10
N VAL A 76 -6.51 9.96 7.58
CA VAL A 76 -7.05 9.19 6.45
C VAL A 76 -8.41 8.60 6.80
N ALA A 77 -8.57 8.01 7.99
CA ALA A 77 -9.83 7.41 8.42
C ALA A 77 -10.99 8.39 8.50
N PHE A 78 -10.73 9.66 8.90
CA PHE A 78 -11.77 10.70 8.97
C PHE A 78 -12.00 11.45 7.66
N ILE A 79 -10.91 11.73 6.91
CA ILE A 79 -11.00 12.54 5.69
C ILE A 79 -11.46 11.70 4.50
N SER A 80 -11.03 10.43 4.39
CA SER A 80 -11.37 9.60 3.22
C SER A 80 -12.88 9.43 3.00
N PRO A 81 -13.71 9.11 4.02
CA PRO A 81 -15.15 9.03 3.81
C PRO A 81 -15.75 10.33 3.30
N LEU A 82 -15.36 11.46 3.90
CA LEU A 82 -15.87 12.77 3.49
C LEU A 82 -15.52 13.10 2.04
N LEU A 83 -14.25 12.89 1.66
CA LEU A 83 -13.79 13.17 0.29
C LEU A 83 -14.35 12.17 -0.72
N SER A 84 -14.60 10.94 -0.31
CA SER A 84 -15.28 9.93 -1.14
C SER A 84 -16.71 10.32 -1.44
N GLY A 85 -17.48 10.78 -0.44
CA GLY A 85 -18.82 11.29 -0.63
C GLY A 85 -18.84 12.51 -1.56
N ILE A 86 -17.87 13.41 -1.42
CA ILE A 86 -17.72 14.55 -2.34
C ILE A 86 -17.37 14.09 -3.76
N ALA A 87 -16.48 13.09 -3.89
CA ALA A 87 -16.07 12.57 -5.19
C ALA A 87 -17.22 11.89 -5.94
N ASP A 88 -18.06 11.14 -5.21
CA ASP A 88 -19.27 10.52 -5.76
C ASP A 88 -20.31 11.57 -6.13
N TYR A 89 -20.55 12.57 -5.28
CA TYR A 89 -21.45 13.69 -5.59
C TYR A 89 -21.05 14.45 -6.85
N ILE A 90 -19.74 14.78 -7.00
CA ILE A 90 -19.21 15.46 -8.20
C ILE A 90 -19.17 14.49 -9.40
N GLY A 91 -19.08 13.18 -9.16
CA GLY A 91 -18.89 12.17 -10.18
C GLY A 91 -17.48 12.14 -10.77
N ASN A 92 -16.45 12.57 -10.04
CA ASN A 92 -15.07 12.66 -10.55
C ASN A 92 -14.00 12.16 -9.55
N LYS A 93 -14.07 10.89 -9.19
CA LYS A 93 -13.09 10.25 -8.31
C LYS A 93 -11.65 10.28 -8.83
N LYS A 94 -11.47 10.35 -10.16
CA LYS A 94 -10.15 10.48 -10.80
C LYS A 94 -9.39 11.74 -10.37
N ARG A 95 -10.10 12.85 -10.16
CA ARG A 95 -9.47 14.10 -9.71
C ARG A 95 -8.89 13.96 -8.31
N PHE A 96 -9.64 13.34 -7.40
CA PHE A 96 -9.17 13.08 -6.02
C PHE A 96 -8.00 12.10 -6.01
N MET A 97 -8.10 10.99 -6.74
CA MET A 97 -6.99 10.06 -6.90
C MET A 97 -5.71 10.77 -7.34
N LYS A 98 -5.78 11.66 -8.34
CA LYS A 98 -4.62 12.44 -8.81
C LYS A 98 -4.04 13.35 -7.73
N ILE A 99 -4.88 14.05 -6.98
CA ILE A 99 -4.43 14.94 -5.91
C ILE A 99 -3.59 14.16 -4.89
N PHE A 100 -4.08 13.00 -4.44
CA PHE A 100 -3.38 12.19 -3.46
C PHE A 100 -2.14 11.50 -4.02
N VAL A 101 -2.17 11.08 -5.29
CA VAL A 101 -0.97 10.55 -5.97
C VAL A 101 0.12 11.61 -6.07
N TYR A 102 -0.22 12.83 -6.46
CA TYR A 102 0.76 13.91 -6.54
C TYR A 102 1.26 14.31 -5.16
N LEU A 103 0.38 14.39 -4.15
CA LEU A 103 0.78 14.63 -2.77
C LEU A 103 1.78 13.56 -2.30
N GLY A 104 1.44 12.28 -2.44
CA GLY A 104 2.28 11.17 -2.02
C GLY A 104 3.61 11.10 -2.77
N SER A 105 3.59 11.24 -4.09
CA SER A 105 4.80 11.19 -4.93
C SER A 105 5.76 12.34 -4.63
N ILE A 106 5.24 13.58 -4.48
CA ILE A 106 6.03 14.75 -4.14
C ILE A 106 6.60 14.61 -2.73
N SER A 107 5.81 14.08 -1.79
CA SER A 107 6.30 13.79 -0.44
C SER A 107 7.41 12.76 -0.45
N CYS A 108 7.32 11.68 -1.25
CA CYS A 108 8.43 10.73 -1.40
C CYS A 108 9.71 11.42 -1.89
N ILE A 109 9.60 12.28 -2.91
CA ILE A 109 10.75 13.07 -3.40
C ILE A 109 11.28 13.99 -2.29
N GLY A 110 10.38 14.60 -1.54
CA GLY A 110 10.70 15.48 -0.41
C GLY A 110 11.42 14.78 0.75
N LEU A 111 11.23 13.46 0.94
CA LEU A 111 11.98 12.68 1.94
C LEU A 111 13.50 12.71 1.72
N TYR A 112 13.97 13.13 0.56
CA TYR A 112 15.39 13.44 0.31
C TYR A 112 15.96 14.44 1.33
N PHE A 113 15.14 15.36 1.82
CA PHE A 113 15.49 16.39 2.81
C PHE A 113 15.22 15.99 4.26
N PHE A 114 14.96 14.70 4.50
CA PHE A 114 14.77 14.19 5.85
C PHE A 114 16.12 14.06 6.54
N GLU A 115 16.49 15.03 7.36
CA GLU A 115 17.75 15.09 8.11
C GLU A 115 17.47 15.47 9.57
N LEU A 116 18.46 15.26 10.47
CA LEU A 116 18.31 15.61 11.89
C LEU A 116 18.06 17.11 12.10
N ASP A 117 18.74 17.96 11.36
CA ASP A 117 18.59 19.41 11.47
C ASP A 117 17.20 19.90 11.03
N SER A 118 16.53 19.12 10.20
CA SER A 118 15.18 19.41 9.67
C SER A 118 14.15 18.31 10.01
N ILE A 119 14.34 17.66 11.16
CA ILE A 119 13.59 16.45 11.54
C ILE A 119 12.06 16.65 11.52
N TYR A 120 11.56 17.79 11.97
CA TYR A 120 10.12 18.09 11.96
C TYR A 120 9.55 18.26 10.56
N LEU A 121 10.32 18.87 9.65
CA LEU A 121 9.96 18.93 8.24
C LEU A 121 9.93 17.51 7.65
N GLY A 122 10.91 16.68 8.01
CA GLY A 122 10.97 15.29 7.63
C GLY A 122 9.72 14.51 8.07
N PHE A 123 9.31 14.64 9.34
CA PHE A 123 8.08 14.02 9.84
C PHE A 123 6.84 14.52 9.13
N PHE A 124 6.76 15.82 8.85
CA PHE A 124 5.64 16.39 8.11
C PHE A 124 5.55 15.84 6.69
N ILE A 125 6.67 15.74 6.00
CA ILE A 125 6.74 15.16 4.65
C ILE A 125 6.37 13.67 4.68
N TYR A 126 6.88 12.90 5.64
CA TYR A 126 6.51 11.48 5.82
C TYR A 126 5.02 11.30 6.07
N PHE A 127 4.45 12.13 6.95
CA PHE A 127 3.02 12.18 7.23
C PHE A 127 2.18 12.44 5.97
N LEU A 128 2.56 13.43 5.14
CA LEU A 128 1.88 13.71 3.88
C LEU A 128 2.02 12.56 2.87
N GLY A 129 3.16 11.88 2.86
CA GLY A 129 3.38 10.69 2.04
C GLY A 129 2.41 9.56 2.37
N LEU A 130 2.22 9.27 3.67
CA LEU A 130 1.25 8.30 4.15
C LEU A 130 -0.19 8.68 3.77
N ILE A 131 -0.59 9.93 3.98
CA ILE A 131 -1.92 10.41 3.60
C ILE A 131 -2.12 10.26 2.08
N GLY A 132 -1.13 10.66 1.28
CA GLY A 132 -1.19 10.55 -0.17
C GLY A 132 -1.38 9.10 -0.63
N TYR A 133 -0.61 8.18 -0.07
CA TYR A 133 -0.68 6.77 -0.42
C TYR A 133 -2.03 6.15 -0.05
N TRP A 134 -2.39 6.17 1.23
CA TRP A 134 -3.59 5.49 1.71
C TRP A 134 -4.88 6.09 1.15
N SER A 135 -4.97 7.42 1.05
CA SER A 135 -6.14 8.06 0.43
C SER A 135 -6.24 7.76 -1.06
N SER A 136 -5.12 7.67 -1.79
CA SER A 136 -5.15 7.32 -3.21
C SER A 136 -5.70 5.92 -3.47
N LEU A 137 -5.44 4.97 -2.55
CA LEU A 137 -5.93 3.59 -2.64
C LEU A 137 -7.45 3.49 -2.53
N VAL A 138 -8.10 4.35 -1.75
CA VAL A 138 -9.56 4.40 -1.65
C VAL A 138 -10.17 4.65 -3.03
N PHE A 139 -9.71 5.69 -3.72
CA PHE A 139 -10.19 6.03 -5.06
C PHE A 139 -9.79 5.00 -6.11
N TYR A 140 -8.59 4.44 -6.01
CA TYR A 140 -8.12 3.39 -6.90
C TYR A 140 -8.97 2.12 -6.80
N ASN A 141 -9.17 1.61 -5.58
CA ASN A 141 -9.94 0.40 -5.35
C ASN A 141 -11.39 0.54 -5.81
N SER A 142 -11.98 1.73 -5.67
CA SER A 142 -13.36 2.01 -6.09
C SER A 142 -13.59 1.91 -7.60
N TYR A 143 -12.52 1.85 -8.42
CA TYR A 143 -12.64 1.60 -9.86
C TYR A 143 -12.92 0.13 -10.20
N LEU A 144 -12.58 -0.82 -9.32
CA LEU A 144 -12.70 -2.25 -9.64
C LEU A 144 -14.12 -2.66 -10.11
N PRO A 145 -15.20 -2.28 -9.41
CA PRO A 145 -16.56 -2.58 -9.88
C PRO A 145 -16.95 -1.85 -11.18
N ASP A 146 -16.31 -0.71 -11.50
CA ASP A 146 -16.63 0.06 -12.71
C ASP A 146 -15.95 -0.52 -13.96
N ILE A 147 -14.75 -1.08 -13.80
CA ILE A 147 -13.91 -1.51 -14.94
C ILE A 147 -14.05 -2.99 -15.27
N ALA A 148 -14.46 -3.84 -14.31
CA ALA A 148 -14.53 -5.29 -14.46
C ALA A 148 -15.91 -5.83 -14.10
N PHE A 149 -16.38 -6.85 -14.82
CA PHE A 149 -17.58 -7.60 -14.48
C PHE A 149 -17.34 -8.46 -13.22
N LYS A 150 -18.40 -8.77 -12.45
CA LYS A 150 -18.30 -9.45 -11.16
C LYS A 150 -17.50 -10.77 -11.22
N ASP A 151 -17.66 -11.51 -12.27
CA ASP A 151 -16.99 -12.81 -12.52
C ASP A 151 -15.48 -12.65 -12.84
N GLU A 152 -15.06 -11.47 -13.31
CA GLU A 152 -13.67 -11.17 -13.64
C GLU A 152 -12.90 -10.48 -12.49
N GLN A 153 -13.58 -9.91 -11.48
CA GLN A 153 -12.96 -9.06 -10.48
C GLN A 153 -11.85 -9.75 -9.69
N ASP A 154 -11.95 -11.07 -9.41
CA ASP A 154 -10.89 -11.81 -8.71
C ASP A 154 -9.61 -11.84 -9.55
N ARG A 155 -9.73 -12.16 -10.83
CA ARG A 155 -8.61 -12.19 -11.76
C ARG A 155 -7.99 -10.80 -11.95
N VAL A 156 -8.83 -9.77 -12.06
CA VAL A 156 -8.39 -8.38 -12.24
C VAL A 156 -7.68 -7.87 -10.97
N SER A 157 -8.21 -8.16 -9.79
CA SER A 157 -7.57 -7.81 -8.54
C SER A 157 -6.23 -8.51 -8.36
N ALA A 158 -6.15 -9.82 -8.65
CA ALA A 158 -4.89 -10.57 -8.61
C ALA A 158 -3.86 -10.05 -9.61
N LEU A 159 -4.30 -9.66 -10.82
CA LEU A 159 -3.43 -9.05 -11.82
C LEU A 159 -2.82 -7.74 -11.29
N GLY A 160 -3.62 -6.87 -10.66
CA GLY A 160 -3.12 -5.62 -10.08
C GLY A 160 -2.03 -5.87 -9.05
N PHE A 161 -2.31 -6.69 -8.03
CA PHE A 161 -1.31 -7.02 -7.00
C PHE A 161 -0.06 -7.69 -7.60
N SER A 162 -0.22 -8.64 -8.54
CA SER A 162 0.93 -9.32 -9.17
C SER A 162 1.83 -8.33 -9.92
N VAL A 163 1.24 -7.41 -10.68
CA VAL A 163 1.99 -6.36 -11.42
C VAL A 163 2.66 -5.39 -10.42
N GLY A 164 1.99 -5.05 -9.32
CA GLY A 164 2.54 -4.23 -8.25
C GLY A 164 3.76 -4.85 -7.57
N TYR A 165 3.69 -6.14 -7.24
CA TYR A 165 4.83 -6.87 -6.67
C TYR A 165 6.04 -6.89 -7.62
N VAL A 166 5.83 -7.11 -8.91
CA VAL A 166 6.93 -7.07 -9.89
C VAL A 166 7.56 -5.67 -9.94
N GLY A 167 6.75 -4.62 -10.05
CA GLY A 167 7.25 -3.24 -10.12
C GLY A 167 8.04 -2.82 -8.88
N SER A 168 7.50 -3.15 -7.70
CA SER A 168 8.14 -2.81 -6.43
C SER A 168 9.45 -3.58 -6.20
N VAL A 169 9.51 -4.86 -6.57
CA VAL A 169 10.74 -5.66 -6.50
C VAL A 169 11.83 -5.10 -7.43
N LEU A 170 11.48 -4.75 -8.67
CA LEU A 170 12.43 -4.18 -9.61
C LEU A 170 13.04 -2.87 -9.10
N LEU A 171 12.22 -1.97 -8.57
CA LEU A 171 12.73 -0.74 -7.99
C LEU A 171 13.53 -0.99 -6.71
N LEU A 172 13.08 -1.89 -5.82
CA LEU A 172 13.82 -2.23 -4.61
C LEU A 172 15.20 -2.79 -4.93
N LEU A 173 15.31 -3.72 -5.89
CA LEU A 173 16.61 -4.26 -6.32
C LEU A 173 17.54 -3.17 -6.87
N SER A 174 17.01 -2.23 -7.66
CA SER A 174 17.78 -1.10 -8.18
C SER A 174 18.28 -0.20 -7.05
N ASN A 175 17.44 0.09 -6.06
CA ASN A 175 17.80 0.91 -4.92
C ASN A 175 18.78 0.19 -3.97
N LEU A 176 18.62 -1.10 -3.74
CA LEU A 176 19.58 -1.89 -2.96
C LEU A 176 20.97 -1.92 -3.65
N ALA A 177 21.01 -2.08 -4.97
CA ALA A 177 22.27 -2.00 -5.71
C ALA A 177 22.94 -0.63 -5.53
N MET A 178 22.16 0.46 -5.52
CA MET A 178 22.64 1.81 -5.28
C MET A 178 23.16 2.01 -3.85
N VAL A 179 22.47 1.46 -2.86
CA VAL A 179 22.88 1.53 -1.44
C VAL A 179 24.12 0.69 -1.17
N MET A 180 24.21 -0.52 -1.75
CA MET A 180 25.36 -1.43 -1.56
C MET A 180 26.62 -1.02 -2.32
N LYS A 181 26.47 -0.35 -3.47
CA LYS A 181 27.59 0.10 -4.32
C LYS A 181 27.38 1.53 -4.82
N PRO A 182 27.39 2.53 -3.91
CA PRO A 182 27.08 3.91 -4.26
C PRO A 182 28.00 4.49 -5.34
N SER A 183 29.26 4.08 -5.36
CA SER A 183 30.29 4.55 -6.30
C SER A 183 29.94 4.27 -7.77
N ILE A 184 29.25 3.17 -8.07
CA ILE A 184 28.78 2.84 -9.43
C ILE A 184 27.77 3.89 -9.94
N PHE A 185 27.03 4.50 -9.02
CA PHE A 185 26.03 5.54 -9.32
C PHE A 185 26.56 6.96 -9.16
N GLY A 186 27.88 7.12 -9.02
CA GLY A 186 28.53 8.44 -8.90
C GLY A 186 28.35 9.11 -7.54
N ILE A 187 27.95 8.36 -6.51
CA ILE A 187 27.80 8.86 -5.15
C ILE A 187 29.14 8.71 -4.43
N SER A 188 29.74 9.84 -4.03
CA SER A 188 31.04 9.91 -3.35
C SER A 188 30.85 10.16 -1.84
N GLY A 189 31.87 9.82 -1.05
CA GLY A 189 31.92 10.00 0.39
C GLY A 189 32.48 8.78 1.11
N SER A 190 32.50 8.79 2.43
CA SER A 190 32.74 7.57 3.22
C SER A 190 31.66 6.52 2.95
N GLU A 191 31.91 5.26 3.25
CA GLU A 191 30.96 4.17 3.00
C GLU A 191 29.59 4.45 3.63
N SER A 192 29.58 4.93 4.87
CA SER A 192 28.34 5.27 5.58
C SER A 192 27.62 6.47 4.96
N GLU A 193 28.32 7.58 4.67
CA GLU A 193 27.72 8.77 4.07
C GLU A 193 27.18 8.49 2.66
N ALA A 194 27.91 7.73 1.87
CA ALA A 194 27.47 7.35 0.53
C ALA A 194 26.24 6.44 0.57
N ALA A 195 26.17 5.50 1.52
CA ALA A 195 24.98 4.65 1.73
C ALA A 195 23.76 5.47 2.17
N MET A 196 23.92 6.40 3.11
CA MET A 196 22.86 7.32 3.54
C MET A 196 22.36 8.18 2.38
N THR A 197 23.25 8.71 1.58
CA THR A 197 22.91 9.50 0.38
C THR A 197 22.17 8.65 -0.65
N ALA A 198 22.59 7.41 -0.86
CA ALA A 198 21.91 6.46 -1.75
C ALA A 198 20.49 6.12 -1.26
N MET A 199 20.29 5.96 0.05
CA MET A 199 18.95 5.79 0.62
C MET A 199 18.06 7.01 0.38
N ARG A 200 18.58 8.22 0.48
CA ARG A 200 17.83 9.45 0.13
C ARG A 200 17.45 9.49 -1.36
N TYR A 201 18.33 9.10 -2.26
CA TYR A 201 18.00 8.95 -3.69
C TYR A 201 16.97 7.84 -3.94
N SER A 202 16.90 6.81 -3.09
CA SER A 202 15.87 5.78 -3.18
C SER A 202 14.47 6.34 -2.95
N PHE A 203 14.30 7.32 -2.05
CA PHE A 203 13.02 8.01 -1.88
C PHE A 203 12.65 8.83 -3.12
N VAL A 204 13.63 9.54 -3.70
CA VAL A 204 13.41 10.28 -4.96
C VAL A 204 12.99 9.33 -6.07
N SER A 205 13.70 8.22 -6.24
CA SER A 205 13.39 7.21 -7.26
C SER A 205 11.97 6.64 -7.10
N ALA A 206 11.54 6.34 -5.88
CA ALA A 206 10.20 5.85 -5.58
C ALA A 206 9.13 6.90 -5.90
N GLY A 207 9.35 8.16 -5.52
CA GLY A 207 8.42 9.25 -5.83
C GLY A 207 8.31 9.53 -7.34
N VAL A 208 9.43 9.55 -8.05
CA VAL A 208 9.46 9.74 -9.51
C VAL A 208 8.80 8.57 -10.24
N TRP A 209 9.09 7.32 -9.82
CA TRP A 209 8.45 6.12 -10.34
C TRP A 209 6.93 6.20 -10.19
N TRP A 210 6.45 6.46 -8.99
CA TRP A 210 5.02 6.56 -8.72
C TRP A 210 4.37 7.69 -9.54
N LEU A 211 4.99 8.85 -9.59
CA LEU A 211 4.49 10.01 -10.35
C LEU A 211 4.36 9.71 -11.85
N ILE A 212 5.43 9.17 -12.47
CA ILE A 212 5.49 8.96 -13.92
C ILE A 212 4.53 7.82 -14.34
N PHE A 213 4.65 6.66 -13.70
CA PHE A 213 3.87 5.49 -14.12
C PHE A 213 2.37 5.61 -13.84
N SER A 214 1.96 6.40 -12.83
CA SER A 214 0.54 6.70 -12.60
C SER A 214 -0.12 7.45 -13.77
N GLN A 215 0.64 8.17 -14.60
CA GLN A 215 0.08 8.91 -15.72
C GLN A 215 -0.57 7.98 -16.75
N ILE A 216 -0.07 6.75 -16.91
CA ILE A 216 -0.65 5.74 -17.80
C ILE A 216 -2.06 5.39 -17.33
N SER A 217 -2.24 5.10 -16.04
CA SER A 217 -3.57 4.82 -15.47
C SER A 217 -4.48 6.05 -15.57
N PHE A 218 -3.97 7.23 -15.30
CA PHE A 218 -4.72 8.47 -15.45
C PHE A 218 -5.15 8.77 -16.88
N TYR A 219 -4.43 8.32 -17.87
CA TYR A 219 -4.82 8.49 -19.27
C TYR A 219 -6.05 7.67 -19.59
N TYR A 220 -6.09 6.39 -19.18
CA TYR A 220 -7.11 5.44 -19.60
C TYR A 220 -8.32 5.32 -18.69
N LEU A 221 -8.17 5.56 -17.36
CA LEU A 221 -9.27 5.46 -16.41
C LEU A 221 -10.35 6.50 -16.73
N PRO A 222 -11.65 6.16 -16.60
CA PRO A 222 -12.75 7.08 -16.88
C PRO A 222 -12.77 8.25 -15.88
N ARG A 223 -13.30 9.39 -16.31
CA ARG A 223 -13.44 10.58 -15.44
C ARG A 223 -14.71 10.56 -14.60
N GLY A 224 -15.65 9.69 -14.90
CA GLY A 224 -17.02 9.74 -14.40
C GLY A 224 -17.96 10.56 -15.29
N ASN A 225 -19.25 10.37 -15.10
CA ASN A 225 -20.27 10.86 -16.02
C ASN A 225 -21.01 12.12 -15.52
N ARG A 226 -20.81 12.51 -14.27
CA ARG A 226 -21.47 13.69 -13.68
C ARG A 226 -20.51 14.86 -13.66
N GLU A 227 -20.87 15.98 -14.30
CA GLU A 227 -20.20 17.28 -14.16
C GLU A 227 -21.09 18.19 -13.30
N VAL A 228 -21.17 17.88 -12.02
CA VAL A 228 -21.88 18.77 -11.09
C VAL A 228 -20.93 19.92 -10.72
N LYS A 229 -21.42 21.15 -10.85
CA LYS A 229 -20.66 22.34 -10.44
C LYS A 229 -20.47 22.31 -8.92
N VAL A 230 -19.25 22.62 -8.48
CA VAL A 230 -18.90 22.76 -7.08
C VAL A 230 -19.74 23.92 -6.49
N THR A 231 -20.63 23.60 -5.57
CA THR A 231 -21.45 24.57 -4.83
C THR A 231 -20.86 24.81 -3.44
N LYS A 232 -21.31 25.89 -2.76
CA LYS A 232 -20.88 26.16 -1.37
C LYS A 232 -21.23 25.02 -0.40
N ASP A 233 -22.26 24.24 -0.73
CA ASP A 233 -22.78 23.14 0.11
C ASP A 233 -22.13 21.77 -0.19
N ILE A 234 -20.98 21.76 -0.86
CA ILE A 234 -20.32 20.52 -1.31
C ILE A 234 -20.03 19.55 -0.15
N PHE A 235 -19.63 20.05 1.01
CA PHE A 235 -19.39 19.23 2.21
C PHE A 235 -20.68 18.57 2.72
N TRP A 236 -21.77 19.29 2.75
CA TRP A 236 -23.09 18.77 3.18
C TRP A 236 -23.62 17.76 2.17
N ASN A 237 -23.40 17.98 0.90
CA ASN A 237 -23.78 17.04 -0.16
C ASN A 237 -22.95 15.74 -0.06
N GLY A 238 -21.63 15.84 0.13
CA GLY A 238 -20.79 14.68 0.40
C GLY A 238 -21.21 13.90 1.67
N TYR A 239 -21.57 14.61 2.75
CA TYR A 239 -22.09 13.96 3.95
C TYR A 239 -23.45 13.27 3.72
N ARG A 240 -24.33 13.85 2.89
CA ARG A 240 -25.60 13.19 2.51
C ARG A 240 -25.35 11.90 1.73
N GLU A 241 -24.42 11.89 0.79
CA GLU A 241 -24.01 10.66 0.06
C GLU A 241 -23.52 9.58 1.02
N LEU A 242 -22.67 9.92 1.97
CA LEU A 242 -22.23 8.98 3.00
C LEU A 242 -23.40 8.41 3.81
N LYS A 243 -24.37 9.22 4.17
CA LYS A 243 -25.56 8.77 4.90
C LYS A 243 -26.43 7.81 4.07
N ILE A 244 -26.50 8.00 2.75
CA ILE A 244 -27.18 7.08 1.84
C ILE A 244 -26.43 5.74 1.81
N VAL A 245 -25.11 5.77 1.64
CA VAL A 245 -24.25 4.57 1.65
C VAL A 245 -24.37 3.82 2.97
N TRP A 246 -24.34 4.53 4.11
CA TRP A 246 -24.53 3.93 5.42
C TRP A 246 -25.85 3.17 5.54
N LYS A 247 -26.94 3.77 5.09
CA LYS A 247 -28.26 3.09 5.06
C LYS A 247 -28.25 1.86 4.16
N LEU A 248 -27.60 1.92 2.99
CA LEU A 248 -27.47 0.76 2.10
C LEU A 248 -26.65 -0.36 2.76
N LEU A 249 -25.58 -0.02 3.47
CA LEU A 249 -24.78 -0.96 4.25
C LEU A 249 -25.62 -1.62 5.36
N GLU A 250 -26.46 -0.85 6.05
CA GLU A 250 -27.34 -1.36 7.09
C GLU A 250 -28.34 -2.42 6.59
N HIS A 251 -28.72 -2.38 5.34
CA HIS A 251 -29.65 -3.36 4.74
C HIS A 251 -28.94 -4.60 4.15
N SER A 252 -27.60 -4.58 4.02
CA SER A 252 -26.83 -5.70 3.47
C SER A 252 -26.25 -6.61 4.54
N THR A 253 -26.88 -7.73 4.83
CA THR A 253 -26.40 -8.72 5.81
C THR A 253 -25.00 -9.24 5.46
N SER A 254 -24.68 -9.42 4.17
CA SER A 254 -23.40 -9.93 3.71
C SER A 254 -22.26 -8.95 4.00
N ILE A 255 -22.47 -7.66 3.74
CA ILE A 255 -21.46 -6.62 4.01
C ILE A 255 -21.27 -6.44 5.51
N LYS A 256 -22.35 -6.40 6.29
CA LYS A 256 -22.30 -6.30 7.76
C LYS A 256 -21.47 -7.41 8.41
N ARG A 257 -21.49 -8.61 7.86
CA ARG A 257 -20.67 -9.74 8.35
C ARG A 257 -19.25 -9.70 7.82
N PHE A 258 -19.08 -9.26 6.58
CA PHE A 258 -17.76 -9.21 5.94
C PHE A 258 -16.86 -8.12 6.54
N LEU A 259 -17.37 -6.90 6.78
CA LEU A 259 -16.56 -5.77 7.25
C LEU A 259 -15.87 -6.02 8.61
N PRO A 260 -16.55 -6.53 9.67
CA PRO A 260 -15.86 -6.85 10.92
C PRO A 260 -14.83 -7.96 10.75
N ALA A 261 -15.12 -8.99 9.96
CA ALA A 261 -14.16 -10.04 9.66
C ALA A 261 -12.93 -9.48 8.91
N PHE A 262 -13.18 -8.65 7.89
CA PHE A 262 -12.12 -7.96 7.13
C PHE A 262 -11.26 -7.10 8.06
N PHE A 263 -11.87 -6.34 8.96
CA PHE A 263 -11.14 -5.51 9.92
C PHE A 263 -10.19 -6.34 10.77
N ILE A 264 -10.68 -7.45 11.36
CA ILE A 264 -9.89 -8.29 12.25
C ILE A 264 -8.71 -8.93 11.52
N TYR A 265 -8.94 -9.59 10.38
CA TYR A 265 -7.84 -10.27 9.71
C TYR A 265 -6.89 -9.30 8.98
N SER A 266 -7.38 -8.12 8.56
CA SER A 266 -6.52 -7.08 7.99
C SER A 266 -5.60 -6.48 9.05
N MET A 267 -6.09 -6.26 10.27
CA MET A 267 -5.23 -5.86 11.40
C MET A 267 -4.13 -6.90 11.64
N ALA A 268 -4.47 -8.18 11.71
CA ALA A 268 -3.51 -9.25 11.90
C ALA A 268 -2.47 -9.28 10.76
N LEU A 269 -2.91 -9.16 9.51
CA LEU A 269 -2.02 -9.09 8.35
C LEU A 269 -1.05 -7.94 8.44
N GLN A 270 -1.55 -6.72 8.69
CA GLN A 270 -0.72 -5.52 8.75
C GLN A 270 0.25 -5.56 9.92
N THR A 271 -0.17 -6.09 11.08
CA THR A 271 0.70 -6.26 12.24
C THR A 271 1.87 -7.19 11.91
N VAL A 272 1.60 -8.35 11.30
CA VAL A 272 2.66 -9.29 10.92
C VAL A 272 3.64 -8.64 9.93
N LEU A 273 3.15 -7.91 8.93
CA LEU A 273 4.01 -7.24 7.95
C LEU A 273 4.92 -6.16 8.59
N LEU A 274 4.43 -5.48 9.62
CA LEU A 274 5.22 -4.49 10.35
C LEU A 274 6.23 -5.12 11.30
N VAL A 275 5.90 -6.24 11.94
CA VAL A 275 6.71 -6.87 13.00
C VAL A 275 7.66 -7.91 12.45
N ALA A 276 7.39 -8.52 11.29
CA ALA A 276 8.17 -9.64 10.75
C ALA A 276 9.68 -9.34 10.60
N ALA A 277 10.03 -8.10 10.22
CA ALA A 277 11.44 -7.71 10.11
C ALA A 277 12.12 -7.66 11.47
N TYR A 278 11.48 -7.08 12.49
CA TYR A 278 11.98 -7.02 13.86
C TYR A 278 12.10 -8.43 14.47
N PHE A 279 11.09 -9.27 14.26
CA PHE A 279 11.14 -10.67 14.67
C PHE A 279 12.32 -11.41 14.03
N GLY A 280 12.52 -11.27 12.73
CA GLY A 280 13.65 -11.87 12.03
C GLY A 280 15.01 -11.30 12.48
N GLU A 281 15.03 -10.06 12.98
CA GLU A 281 16.22 -9.42 13.51
C GLU A 281 16.60 -9.92 14.90
N GLU A 282 15.63 -10.12 15.79
CA GLU A 282 15.84 -10.42 17.21
C GLU A 282 15.86 -11.92 17.51
N GLU A 283 15.00 -12.71 16.84
CA GLU A 283 14.76 -14.11 17.22
C GLU A 283 15.49 -15.12 16.33
N ILE A 284 16.00 -14.72 15.17
CA ILE A 284 16.67 -15.66 14.25
C ILE A 284 18.18 -15.57 14.39
N ASP A 285 18.82 -16.72 14.60
CA ASP A 285 20.29 -16.83 14.64
C ASP A 285 20.88 -16.84 13.22
N TRP A 286 21.31 -15.67 12.77
CA TRP A 286 21.94 -15.48 11.45
C TRP A 286 23.44 -15.77 11.45
N GLY A 287 24.06 -16.02 12.62
CA GLY A 287 25.50 -16.25 12.77
C GLY A 287 26.37 -15.00 12.58
N SER A 288 25.99 -14.01 11.75
CA SER A 288 26.72 -12.76 11.58
C SER A 288 25.80 -11.60 11.19
N ALA A 289 26.22 -10.35 11.49
CA ALA A 289 25.46 -9.14 11.14
C ALA A 289 25.23 -8.97 9.62
N GLY A 290 26.23 -9.33 8.81
CA GLY A 290 26.10 -9.29 7.34
C GLY A 290 25.11 -10.32 6.80
N ALA A 291 25.12 -11.55 7.35
CA ALA A 291 24.15 -12.60 7.02
C ALA A 291 22.72 -12.17 7.42
N LYS A 292 22.55 -11.53 8.59
CA LYS A 292 21.29 -10.99 9.09
C LYS A 292 20.68 -10.00 8.10
N THR A 293 21.41 -8.95 7.74
CA THR A 293 20.91 -7.92 6.80
C THR A 293 20.55 -8.53 5.45
N THR A 294 21.43 -9.35 4.90
CA THR A 294 21.19 -10.03 3.61
C THR A 294 19.98 -10.95 3.69
N GLY A 295 19.86 -11.70 4.79
CA GLY A 295 18.75 -12.63 5.01
C GLY A 295 17.40 -11.96 5.13
N LEU A 296 17.32 -10.85 5.85
CA LEU A 296 16.09 -10.07 5.96
C LEU A 296 15.65 -9.48 4.61
N ILE A 297 16.60 -8.93 3.84
CA ILE A 297 16.33 -8.43 2.49
C ILE A 297 15.86 -9.55 1.57
N ALA A 298 16.55 -10.69 1.58
CA ALA A 298 16.17 -11.86 0.78
C ALA A 298 14.77 -12.36 1.14
N SER A 299 14.41 -12.33 2.43
CA SER A 299 13.06 -12.71 2.89
C SER A 299 11.98 -11.76 2.38
N ILE A 300 12.22 -10.46 2.39
CA ILE A 300 11.29 -9.46 1.83
C ILE A 300 11.08 -9.70 0.33
N LEU A 301 12.15 -9.93 -0.41
CA LEU A 301 12.07 -10.25 -1.85
C LEU A 301 11.34 -11.57 -2.10
N LEU A 302 11.62 -12.60 -1.29
CA LEU A 302 10.95 -13.90 -1.37
C LEU A 302 9.46 -13.77 -1.14
N ILE A 303 9.02 -13.04 -0.11
CA ILE A 303 7.61 -12.76 0.17
C ILE A 303 6.95 -12.15 -1.06
N GLN A 304 7.54 -11.13 -1.66
CA GLN A 304 6.95 -10.43 -2.80
C GLN A 304 6.85 -11.30 -4.05
N LEU A 305 7.90 -12.08 -4.36
CA LEU A 305 7.91 -12.96 -5.53
C LEU A 305 6.88 -14.10 -5.37
N VAL A 306 6.81 -14.70 -4.20
CA VAL A 306 5.86 -15.79 -3.92
C VAL A 306 4.42 -15.24 -3.84
N ALA A 307 4.22 -13.99 -3.41
CA ALA A 307 2.93 -13.35 -3.36
C ALA A 307 2.28 -13.22 -4.76
N ILE A 308 3.08 -13.10 -5.82
CA ILE A 308 2.58 -13.13 -7.21
C ILE A 308 1.86 -14.46 -7.48
N ILE A 309 2.52 -15.57 -7.13
CA ILE A 309 1.98 -16.92 -7.31
C ILE A 309 0.74 -17.08 -6.44
N GLY A 310 0.81 -16.65 -5.18
CA GLY A 310 -0.29 -16.69 -4.22
C GLY A 310 -1.55 -15.96 -4.71
N ALA A 311 -1.40 -14.75 -5.24
CA ALA A 311 -2.51 -13.97 -5.78
C ALA A 311 -3.19 -14.68 -6.97
N ILE A 312 -2.39 -15.24 -7.89
CA ILE A 312 -2.90 -15.94 -9.08
C ILE A 312 -3.61 -17.25 -8.69
N LEU A 313 -2.99 -18.05 -7.82
CA LEU A 313 -3.58 -19.34 -7.39
C LEU A 313 -4.86 -19.13 -6.61
N THR A 314 -4.89 -18.14 -5.73
CA THR A 314 -6.09 -17.81 -4.94
C THR A 314 -7.24 -17.32 -5.83
N ALA A 315 -6.95 -16.48 -6.83
CA ALA A 315 -7.96 -16.05 -7.79
C ALA A 315 -8.48 -17.21 -8.65
N LYS A 316 -7.66 -18.22 -8.95
CA LYS A 316 -8.14 -19.44 -9.60
C LYS A 316 -8.99 -20.30 -8.66
N ALA A 317 -8.54 -20.50 -7.42
CA ALA A 317 -9.26 -21.27 -6.41
C ALA A 317 -10.65 -20.66 -6.11
N SER A 318 -10.74 -19.33 -6.02
CA SER A 318 -12.00 -18.64 -5.77
C SER A 318 -13.06 -18.88 -6.85
N LYS A 319 -12.64 -19.11 -8.09
CA LYS A 319 -13.54 -19.45 -9.20
C LYS A 319 -14.24 -20.80 -9.01
N TYR A 320 -13.57 -21.78 -8.37
CA TYR A 320 -14.12 -23.12 -8.16
C TYR A 320 -14.82 -23.26 -6.82
N PHE A 321 -14.26 -22.71 -5.76
CA PHE A 321 -14.73 -22.90 -4.39
C PHE A 321 -15.53 -21.71 -3.84
N GLY A 322 -15.49 -20.57 -4.52
CA GLY A 322 -16.09 -19.30 -4.07
C GLY A 322 -15.18 -18.51 -3.12
N ASN A 323 -15.31 -17.19 -3.18
CA ASN A 323 -14.42 -16.26 -2.49
C ASN A 323 -14.38 -16.46 -0.98
N LEU A 324 -15.55 -16.58 -0.32
CA LEU A 324 -15.62 -16.67 1.15
C LEU A 324 -14.96 -17.93 1.69
N LYS A 325 -15.16 -19.08 1.04
CA LYS A 325 -14.53 -20.34 1.47
C LYS A 325 -13.02 -20.27 1.36
N VAL A 326 -12.52 -19.73 0.25
CA VAL A 326 -11.07 -19.56 0.03
C VAL A 326 -10.49 -18.58 1.04
N LEU A 327 -11.13 -17.45 1.33
CA LEU A 327 -10.71 -16.52 2.36
C LEU A 327 -10.65 -17.16 3.75
N ILE A 328 -11.65 -17.98 4.12
CA ILE A 328 -11.65 -18.70 5.39
C ILE A 328 -10.42 -19.63 5.48
N VAL A 329 -10.18 -20.44 4.46
CA VAL A 329 -9.03 -21.36 4.42
C VAL A 329 -7.72 -20.60 4.53
N ILE A 330 -7.56 -19.51 3.79
CA ILE A 330 -6.38 -18.65 3.83
C ILE A 330 -6.15 -18.09 5.25
N ASN A 331 -7.19 -17.62 5.92
CA ASN A 331 -7.07 -17.10 7.29
C ASN A 331 -6.68 -18.20 8.29
N PHE A 332 -7.16 -19.45 8.13
CA PHE A 332 -6.70 -20.56 8.96
C PHE A 332 -5.22 -20.89 8.70
N ILE A 333 -4.78 -20.88 7.44
CA ILE A 333 -3.36 -21.07 7.10
C ILE A 333 -2.54 -19.93 7.72
N TRP A 334 -3.02 -18.69 7.65
CA TRP A 334 -2.37 -17.53 8.26
C TRP A 334 -2.18 -17.70 9.77
N ALA A 335 -3.24 -18.11 10.48
CA ALA A 335 -3.17 -18.38 11.92
C ALA A 335 -2.16 -19.51 12.25
N ALA A 336 -2.16 -20.60 11.47
CA ALA A 336 -1.19 -21.69 11.63
C ALA A 336 0.26 -21.22 11.38
N LEU A 337 0.49 -20.33 10.40
CA LEU A 337 1.80 -19.75 10.14
C LEU A 337 2.27 -18.87 11.29
N CYS A 338 1.39 -18.05 11.88
CA CYS A 338 1.74 -17.25 13.06
C CYS A 338 2.11 -18.13 14.24
N PHE A 339 1.40 -19.25 14.44
CA PHE A 339 1.73 -20.21 15.49
C PHE A 339 3.09 -20.92 15.20
N TYR A 340 3.34 -21.33 13.97
CA TYR A 340 4.60 -21.95 13.59
C TYR A 340 5.78 -20.97 13.70
N ALA A 341 5.56 -19.70 13.35
CA ALA A 341 6.60 -18.65 13.47
C ALA A 341 7.10 -18.46 14.90
N TYR A 342 6.29 -18.76 15.92
CA TYR A 342 6.70 -18.71 17.32
C TYR A 342 7.82 -19.73 17.68
N HIS A 343 7.99 -20.79 16.89
CA HIS A 343 8.92 -21.89 17.18
C HIS A 343 10.18 -21.87 16.32
N ILE A 344 10.30 -20.95 15.36
CA ILE A 344 11.45 -20.92 14.45
C ILE A 344 12.61 -20.11 15.02
N ASN A 345 13.85 -20.61 14.81
CA ASN A 345 15.07 -19.97 15.26
C ASN A 345 16.16 -19.95 14.18
N THR A 346 15.96 -20.63 13.05
CA THR A 346 16.97 -20.77 12.00
C THR A 346 16.62 -19.97 10.75
N PRO A 347 17.62 -19.50 9.97
CA PRO A 347 17.40 -18.79 8.72
C PRO A 347 16.56 -19.57 7.70
N ILE A 348 16.76 -20.91 7.61
CA ILE A 348 16.02 -21.76 6.66
C ILE A 348 14.55 -21.83 7.01
N GLU A 349 14.22 -21.97 8.30
CA GLU A 349 12.83 -21.93 8.77
C GLU A 349 12.19 -20.56 8.51
N PHE A 350 12.95 -19.48 8.77
CA PHE A 350 12.48 -18.12 8.49
C PHE A 350 12.17 -17.90 7.00
N TYR A 351 13.04 -18.34 6.08
CA TYR A 351 12.75 -18.28 4.63
C TYR A 351 11.54 -19.14 4.26
N THR A 352 11.37 -20.28 4.89
CA THR A 352 10.20 -21.15 4.64
C THR A 352 8.91 -20.43 5.04
N VAL A 353 8.88 -19.86 6.25
CA VAL A 353 7.75 -19.05 6.72
C VAL A 353 7.54 -17.82 5.82
N ALA A 354 8.59 -17.11 5.44
CA ALA A 354 8.50 -15.97 4.54
C ALA A 354 7.86 -16.33 3.19
N GLY A 355 8.27 -17.47 2.60
CA GLY A 355 7.64 -17.99 1.38
C GLY A 355 6.15 -18.31 1.55
N MET A 356 5.80 -19.00 2.64
CA MET A 356 4.39 -19.30 2.94
C MET A 356 3.56 -18.04 3.22
N VAL A 357 4.12 -17.08 3.96
CA VAL A 357 3.50 -15.75 4.19
C VAL A 357 3.26 -15.06 2.86
N GLY A 358 4.24 -15.02 1.95
CA GLY A 358 4.05 -14.46 0.62
C GLY A 358 2.87 -15.10 -0.12
N MET A 359 2.81 -16.43 -0.15
CA MET A 359 1.74 -17.18 -0.80
C MET A 359 0.35 -16.78 -0.29
N VAL A 360 0.21 -16.70 1.02
CA VAL A 360 -1.08 -16.41 1.68
C VAL A 360 -1.40 -14.91 1.59
N MET A 361 -0.43 -14.02 1.79
CA MET A 361 -0.58 -12.57 1.74
C MET A 361 -1.10 -12.08 0.39
N GLY A 362 -0.45 -12.51 -0.71
CA GLY A 362 -0.86 -12.10 -2.06
C GLY A 362 -2.29 -12.52 -2.37
N GLY A 363 -2.66 -13.73 -1.98
CA GLY A 363 -4.03 -14.24 -2.10
C GLY A 363 -5.03 -13.49 -1.24
N LEU A 364 -4.71 -13.26 0.03
CA LEU A 364 -5.59 -12.60 0.99
C LEU A 364 -5.90 -11.16 0.55
N GLN A 365 -4.89 -10.38 0.18
CA GLN A 365 -5.07 -9.00 -0.27
C GLN A 365 -5.89 -8.93 -1.57
N ALA A 366 -5.54 -9.74 -2.57
CA ALA A 366 -6.23 -9.72 -3.86
C ALA A 366 -7.69 -10.15 -3.74
N LEU A 367 -7.96 -11.21 -2.99
CA LEU A 367 -9.31 -11.77 -2.88
C LEU A 367 -10.20 -10.94 -1.92
N SER A 368 -9.63 -10.31 -0.90
CA SER A 368 -10.37 -9.39 -0.01
C SER A 368 -10.90 -8.19 -0.79
N ARG A 369 -10.04 -7.54 -1.60
CA ARG A 369 -10.43 -6.40 -2.45
C ARG A 369 -11.54 -6.78 -3.43
N SER A 370 -11.42 -7.91 -4.13
CA SER A 370 -12.44 -8.34 -5.10
C SER A 370 -13.72 -8.84 -4.43
N THR A 371 -13.63 -9.51 -3.29
CA THR A 371 -14.80 -9.97 -2.53
C THR A 371 -15.62 -8.79 -2.05
N TYR A 372 -14.99 -7.78 -1.46
CA TYR A 372 -15.67 -6.57 -1.06
C TYR A 372 -16.35 -5.88 -2.25
N SER A 373 -15.63 -5.71 -3.36
CA SER A 373 -16.15 -5.16 -4.60
C SER A 373 -17.38 -5.90 -5.13
N LYS A 374 -17.43 -7.24 -5.02
CA LYS A 374 -18.57 -8.06 -5.43
C LYS A 374 -19.79 -7.92 -4.50
N LEU A 375 -19.56 -7.63 -3.22
CA LEU A 375 -20.61 -7.47 -2.23
C LEU A 375 -21.30 -6.11 -2.32
N ILE A 376 -20.65 -5.09 -2.86
CA ILE A 376 -21.22 -3.76 -3.04
C ILE A 376 -22.46 -3.85 -3.95
N PRO A 377 -23.59 -3.18 -3.59
CA PRO A 377 -24.75 -3.09 -4.45
C PRO A 377 -24.42 -2.39 -5.76
N LYS A 378 -25.24 -2.59 -6.80
CA LYS A 378 -25.09 -1.89 -8.05
C LYS A 378 -25.42 -0.41 -7.83
N THR A 379 -24.41 0.43 -7.84
CA THR A 379 -24.47 1.89 -7.67
C THR A 379 -23.44 2.58 -8.55
N GLU A 380 -23.68 3.83 -8.86
CA GLU A 380 -22.68 4.72 -9.49
C GLU A 380 -21.73 5.32 -8.43
N ASP A 381 -22.14 5.36 -7.18
CA ASP A 381 -21.44 5.99 -6.05
C ASP A 381 -20.53 4.95 -5.34
N THR A 382 -19.58 4.40 -6.10
CA THR A 382 -18.72 3.31 -5.63
C THR A 382 -17.63 3.76 -4.66
N THR A 383 -17.23 5.05 -4.69
CA THR A 383 -16.09 5.54 -3.92
C THR A 383 -16.37 5.56 -2.42
N SER A 384 -17.57 5.99 -2.03
CA SER A 384 -18.01 6.07 -0.64
C SER A 384 -18.13 4.70 0.04
N PHE A 385 -18.22 3.61 -0.73
CA PHE A 385 -18.20 2.25 -0.19
C PHE A 385 -16.77 1.79 0.16
N PHE A 386 -15.74 2.35 -0.47
CA PHE A 386 -14.35 1.96 -0.27
C PHE A 386 -13.59 2.84 0.74
N SER A 387 -14.25 3.83 1.31
CA SER A 387 -13.67 4.77 2.27
C SER A 387 -13.84 4.39 3.74
#